data_ee64f70b988606c793d54099fe641528
#
_entry.id   ee64f70b988606c793d54099fe641528
#
_cell.length_a   1.000
_cell.length_b   1.000
_cell.length_c   1.000
_cell.angle_alpha   90.00
_cell.angle_beta   90.00
_cell.angle_gamma   90.00
#
_symmetry.space_group_name_H-M   'P 1'
#
loop_
_entity.id
_entity.type
_entity.pdbx_description
1 polymer ?
#
loop_
_entity_poly.entity_id
_entity_poly.type
_entity_poly.pdbx_seq_one_letter_code
_entity_poly.pdbx_strand_id
1 'polypeptide(L)'
;PYGFATTAIAYRHFMNYSDLNQKIDKLLATLTDPEDSEQLHRICTKIRKLIIEAPMPNDLALEISCAYDSLAQKMHQNEPFVAVRSSATAEDVPDASFAGEQDTYLNIHGRENVLKKVQECYASLFTDRATYYRIKQNFPQEKVALSAAIQMMAFSKAAGVMFTVNVATGDDTKVMIEASWGLGEYVVSGTVTPDNYVVDKNTMKIVHKMVTKKPIELIRLPSGGTIEQKVAPDQVNEPALTDAQIIELAGYAKEIEKHYGCYMDMEWSLDQNDKLW
;
A
#
# COMPACT_ATOMS: atom_id res chain seq x y z
N PRO A 1 -13.96 0.96 1.57
CA PRO A 1 -13.57 1.87 2.64
C PRO A 1 -13.66 3.34 2.19
N TYR A 2 -13.97 4.25 3.13
CA TYR A 2 -13.98 5.68 2.85
C TYR A 2 -12.55 6.21 2.75
N GLY A 3 -12.37 7.28 1.97
CA GLY A 3 -11.08 7.93 1.82
C GLY A 3 -11.16 9.14 0.91
N PHE A 4 -10.01 9.76 0.70
CA PHE A 4 -9.77 10.80 -0.29
C PHE A 4 -8.35 10.67 -0.82
N ALA A 5 -8.01 11.39 -1.88
CA ALA A 5 -6.67 11.38 -2.43
C ALA A 5 -6.22 12.80 -2.77
N THR A 6 -4.94 13.09 -2.60
CA THR A 6 -4.32 14.24 -3.22
C THR A 6 -4.15 13.97 -4.72
N THR A 7 -4.17 14.99 -5.54
CA THR A 7 -4.03 14.82 -6.98
C THR A 7 -2.58 14.97 -7.45
N ALA A 8 -2.28 14.50 -8.66
CA ALA A 8 -1.00 14.79 -9.31
C ALA A 8 -0.74 16.31 -9.47
N ILE A 9 -1.81 17.12 -9.57
CA ILE A 9 -1.71 18.59 -9.59
C ILE A 9 -1.24 19.11 -8.24
N ALA A 10 -1.78 18.58 -7.14
CA ALA A 10 -1.35 18.93 -5.78
C ALA A 10 0.13 18.62 -5.54
N TYR A 11 0.60 17.46 -6.00
CA TYR A 11 2.02 17.09 -5.97
C TYR A 11 2.88 18.12 -6.74
N ARG A 12 2.51 18.45 -7.97
CA ARG A 12 3.25 19.44 -8.77
C ARG A 12 3.22 20.82 -8.13
N HIS A 13 2.10 21.25 -7.54
CA HIS A 13 2.00 22.49 -6.80
C HIS A 13 2.99 22.53 -5.64
N PHE A 14 3.03 21.47 -4.82
CA PHE A 14 4.00 21.33 -3.73
C PHE A 14 5.45 21.38 -4.23
N MET A 15 5.78 20.63 -5.27
CA MET A 15 7.15 20.58 -5.82
C MET A 15 7.63 21.92 -6.40
N ASN A 16 6.71 22.72 -6.92
CA ASN A 16 7.03 24.04 -7.48
C ASN A 16 7.12 25.13 -6.40
N TYR A 17 6.39 25.00 -5.29
CA TYR A 17 6.27 26.04 -4.25
C TYR A 17 7.62 26.44 -3.62
N SER A 18 8.54 25.50 -3.45
CA SER A 18 9.86 25.72 -2.83
C SER A 18 11.03 25.49 -3.79
N ASP A 19 10.79 25.59 -5.10
CA ASP A 19 11.77 25.32 -6.16
C ASP A 19 12.43 23.91 -6.02
N LEU A 20 11.66 22.94 -5.49
CA LEU A 20 12.18 21.62 -5.22
C LEU A 20 12.66 20.93 -6.50
N ASN A 21 11.93 21.08 -7.60
CA ASN A 21 12.32 20.48 -8.88
C ASN A 21 13.73 20.90 -9.29
N GLN A 22 14.06 22.20 -9.25
CA GLN A 22 15.39 22.69 -9.60
C GLN A 22 16.49 22.18 -8.67
N LYS A 23 16.19 22.06 -7.36
CA LYS A 23 17.13 21.55 -6.37
C LYS A 23 17.37 20.05 -6.57
N ILE A 24 16.34 19.29 -6.89
CA ILE A 24 16.41 17.86 -7.18
C ILE A 24 17.19 17.60 -8.46
N ASP A 25 16.92 18.34 -9.52
CA ASP A 25 17.64 18.22 -10.80
C ASP A 25 19.15 18.46 -10.61
N LYS A 26 19.52 19.47 -9.81
CA LYS A 26 20.92 19.71 -9.46
C LYS A 26 21.56 18.54 -8.70
N LEU A 27 20.83 17.91 -7.79
CA LEU A 27 21.31 16.75 -7.06
C LEU A 27 21.46 15.53 -7.96
N LEU A 28 20.46 15.24 -8.81
CA LEU A 28 20.49 14.14 -9.76
C LEU A 28 21.61 14.32 -10.81
N ALA A 29 21.89 15.56 -11.24
CA ALA A 29 23.00 15.85 -12.15
C ALA A 29 24.38 15.53 -11.55
N THR A 30 24.50 15.35 -10.23
CA THR A 30 25.74 14.91 -9.57
C THR A 30 25.93 13.40 -9.59
N LEU A 31 24.93 12.63 -10.03
CA LEU A 31 25.03 11.19 -10.18
C LEU A 31 25.82 10.87 -11.46
N THR A 32 27.02 10.38 -11.31
CA THR A 32 27.91 10.08 -12.43
C THR A 32 27.78 8.65 -12.92
N ASP A 33 27.44 7.72 -12.01
CA ASP A 33 27.19 6.32 -12.31
C ASP A 33 25.97 5.81 -11.54
N PRO A 34 24.87 5.50 -12.21
CA PRO A 34 23.67 4.94 -11.56
C PRO A 34 23.90 3.55 -10.93
N GLU A 35 24.93 2.81 -11.34
CA GLU A 35 25.29 1.51 -10.75
C GLU A 35 26.07 1.65 -9.44
N ASP A 36 26.61 2.83 -9.14
CA ASP A 36 27.19 3.14 -7.83
C ASP A 36 26.07 3.30 -6.79
N SER A 37 25.76 2.20 -6.12
CA SER A 37 24.67 2.15 -5.11
C SER A 37 24.90 3.10 -3.93
N GLU A 38 26.16 3.35 -3.54
CA GLU A 38 26.47 4.28 -2.44
C GLU A 38 26.23 5.73 -2.87
N GLN A 39 26.63 6.10 -4.09
CA GLN A 39 26.37 7.42 -4.65
C GLN A 39 24.87 7.66 -4.82
N LEU A 40 24.17 6.70 -5.39
CA LEU A 40 22.71 6.74 -5.56
C LEU A 40 22.01 6.92 -4.22
N HIS A 41 22.29 6.08 -3.23
CA HIS A 41 21.71 6.15 -1.89
C HIS A 41 21.91 7.52 -1.25
N ARG A 42 23.13 8.04 -1.32
CA ARG A 42 23.47 9.35 -0.76
C ARG A 42 22.70 10.50 -1.41
N ILE A 43 22.48 10.43 -2.73
CA ILE A 43 21.72 11.44 -3.48
C ILE A 43 20.23 11.30 -3.16
N CYS A 44 19.66 10.10 -3.23
CA CYS A 44 18.27 9.84 -2.92
C CYS A 44 17.90 10.26 -1.48
N THR A 45 18.76 9.94 -0.51
CA THR A 45 18.59 10.37 0.88
C THR A 45 18.55 11.90 1.01
N LYS A 46 19.41 12.64 0.29
CA LYS A 46 19.38 14.09 0.29
C LYS A 46 18.11 14.65 -0.34
N ILE A 47 17.66 14.07 -1.45
CA ILE A 47 16.42 14.47 -2.12
C ILE A 47 15.22 14.23 -1.22
N ARG A 48 15.09 13.05 -0.64
CA ARG A 48 13.99 12.72 0.29
C ARG A 48 13.97 13.68 1.49
N LYS A 49 15.12 13.93 2.09
CA LYS A 49 15.23 14.91 3.18
C LYS A 49 14.78 16.31 2.75
N LEU A 50 15.20 16.77 1.58
CA LEU A 50 14.82 18.06 1.03
C LEU A 50 13.30 18.20 0.87
N ILE A 51 12.63 17.13 0.38
CA ILE A 51 11.18 17.08 0.22
C ILE A 51 10.49 17.08 1.60
N ILE A 52 10.93 16.25 2.53
CA ILE A 52 10.33 16.10 3.87
C ILE A 52 10.46 17.38 4.71
N GLU A 53 11.54 18.14 4.53
CA GLU A 53 11.78 19.38 5.28
C GLU A 53 11.23 20.64 4.58
N ALA A 54 10.71 20.52 3.35
CA ALA A 54 10.15 21.65 2.63
C ALA A 54 8.84 22.13 3.28
N PRO A 55 8.55 23.44 3.30
CA PRO A 55 7.28 23.94 3.80
C PRO A 55 6.13 23.50 2.88
N MET A 56 5.07 22.96 3.47
CA MET A 56 3.83 22.66 2.76
C MET A 56 3.12 23.97 2.41
N PRO A 57 2.65 24.18 1.16
CA PRO A 57 1.80 25.33 0.83
C PRO A 57 0.57 25.40 1.72
N ASN A 58 0.24 26.59 2.24
CA ASN A 58 -0.86 26.74 3.21
C ASN A 58 -2.22 26.35 2.62
N ASP A 59 -2.47 26.65 1.35
CA ASP A 59 -3.68 26.27 0.62
C ASP A 59 -3.81 24.73 0.53
N LEU A 60 -2.74 24.04 0.16
CA LEU A 60 -2.70 22.58 0.08
C LEU A 60 -2.88 21.95 1.46
N ALA A 61 -2.20 22.46 2.49
CA ALA A 61 -2.34 21.98 3.86
C ALA A 61 -3.79 22.12 4.36
N LEU A 62 -4.45 23.25 4.03
CA LEU A 62 -5.84 23.50 4.38
C LEU A 62 -6.79 22.53 3.66
N GLU A 63 -6.62 22.32 2.36
CA GLU A 63 -7.46 21.39 1.58
C GLU A 63 -7.35 19.95 2.08
N ILE A 64 -6.14 19.46 2.36
CA ILE A 64 -5.92 18.11 2.91
C ILE A 64 -6.57 17.99 4.30
N SER A 65 -6.42 19.01 5.15
CA SER A 65 -7.01 19.04 6.49
C SER A 65 -8.54 19.03 6.42
N CYS A 66 -9.15 19.83 5.57
CA CYS A 66 -10.60 19.86 5.36
C CYS A 66 -11.14 18.53 4.83
N ALA A 67 -10.39 17.86 3.92
CA ALA A 67 -10.75 16.54 3.41
C ALA A 67 -10.68 15.47 4.51
N TYR A 68 -9.66 15.52 5.38
CA TYR A 68 -9.55 14.63 6.54
C TYR A 68 -10.69 14.84 7.55
N ASP A 69 -11.09 16.10 7.81
CA ASP A 69 -12.24 16.41 8.67
C ASP A 69 -13.55 15.89 8.08
N SER A 70 -13.71 16.00 6.76
CA SER A 70 -14.87 15.48 6.05
C SER A 70 -14.92 13.95 6.12
N LEU A 71 -13.77 13.28 6.08
CA LEU A 71 -13.65 11.85 6.30
C LEU A 71 -14.03 11.48 7.73
N ALA A 72 -13.54 12.24 8.73
CA ALA A 72 -13.86 12.07 10.14
C ALA A 72 -15.38 12.15 10.39
N GLN A 73 -16.05 13.14 9.79
CA GLN A 73 -17.51 13.29 9.87
C GLN A 73 -18.24 12.09 9.26
N LYS A 74 -17.83 11.61 8.07
CA LYS A 74 -18.41 10.44 7.41
C LYS A 74 -18.25 9.15 8.23
N MET A 75 -17.15 9.05 8.99
CA MET A 75 -16.86 7.90 9.85
C MET A 75 -17.43 8.03 11.25
N HIS A 76 -18.04 9.19 11.61
CA HIS A 76 -18.49 9.51 12.96
C HIS A 76 -17.38 9.37 14.01
N GLN A 77 -16.16 9.78 13.67
CA GLN A 77 -14.97 9.76 14.52
C GLN A 77 -14.28 11.12 14.51
N ASN A 78 -13.62 11.51 15.60
CA ASN A 78 -12.90 12.80 15.66
C ASN A 78 -11.61 12.78 14.83
N GLU A 79 -10.78 11.80 15.05
CA GLU A 79 -9.48 11.63 14.36
C GLU A 79 -9.37 10.18 13.87
N PRO A 80 -9.99 9.84 12.72
CA PRO A 80 -9.98 8.48 12.23
C PRO A 80 -8.56 8.03 11.90
N PHE A 81 -8.26 6.77 12.20
CA PHE A 81 -7.04 6.14 11.74
C PHE A 81 -7.13 5.85 10.24
N VAL A 82 -6.09 6.21 9.52
CA VAL A 82 -5.99 6.07 8.06
C VAL A 82 -4.69 5.39 7.65
N ALA A 83 -4.71 4.77 6.48
CA ALA A 83 -3.52 4.47 5.71
C ALA A 83 -3.26 5.63 4.74
N VAL A 84 -2.00 6.02 4.58
CA VAL A 84 -1.54 6.99 3.58
C VAL A 84 -0.68 6.22 2.58
N ARG A 85 -1.20 6.07 1.36
CA ARG A 85 -0.61 5.21 0.31
C ARG A 85 -0.20 6.06 -0.88
N SER A 86 0.94 5.76 -1.45
CA SER A 86 1.34 6.33 -2.74
C SER A 86 0.54 5.73 -3.89
N SER A 87 0.35 6.51 -4.93
CA SER A 87 -0.14 6.07 -6.24
C SER A 87 0.49 6.97 -7.31
N ALA A 88 1.39 6.41 -8.09
CA ALA A 88 2.13 7.17 -9.10
C ALA A 88 1.42 7.15 -10.46
N THR A 89 1.51 8.25 -11.20
CA THR A 89 0.92 8.34 -12.56
C THR A 89 1.55 7.38 -13.57
N ALA A 90 2.66 6.74 -13.23
CA ALA A 90 3.38 5.78 -14.06
C ALA A 90 3.43 4.37 -13.43
N GLU A 91 2.57 4.07 -12.45
CA GLU A 91 2.59 2.81 -11.69
C GLU A 91 2.28 1.60 -12.58
N ASP A 92 1.32 1.73 -13.49
CA ASP A 92 0.85 0.66 -14.38
C ASP A 92 0.92 1.08 -15.86
N VAL A 93 2.10 1.44 -16.33
CA VAL A 93 2.29 1.65 -17.78
C VAL A 93 2.69 0.33 -18.47
N PRO A 94 2.25 0.09 -19.71
CA PRO A 94 2.46 -1.19 -20.40
C PRO A 94 3.90 -1.67 -20.45
N ASP A 95 4.86 -0.74 -20.48
CA ASP A 95 6.29 -1.03 -20.64
C ASP A 95 7.10 -0.88 -19.33
N ALA A 96 6.44 -0.48 -18.23
CA ALA A 96 7.13 -0.26 -16.95
C ALA A 96 6.15 -0.37 -15.78
N SER A 97 6.44 -1.22 -14.79
CA SER A 97 5.66 -1.34 -13.56
C SER A 97 6.47 -0.78 -12.39
N PHE A 98 5.88 0.17 -11.66
CA PHE A 98 6.43 0.73 -10.41
C PHE A 98 5.66 0.22 -9.19
N ALA A 99 4.92 -0.87 -9.34
CA ALA A 99 4.16 -1.47 -8.25
C ALA A 99 5.07 -1.83 -7.07
N GLY A 100 4.69 -1.42 -5.86
CA GLY A 100 5.44 -1.71 -4.63
C GLY A 100 6.76 -0.95 -4.46
N GLU A 101 7.08 0.02 -5.34
CA GLU A 101 8.34 0.78 -5.27
C GLU A 101 8.29 1.95 -4.28
N GLN A 102 7.12 2.26 -3.74
CA GLN A 102 6.86 3.45 -2.94
C GLN A 102 6.27 3.11 -1.57
N ASP A 103 6.41 4.05 -0.63
CA ASP A 103 6.06 3.83 0.77
C ASP A 103 4.54 3.85 1.01
N THR A 104 4.08 3.01 1.93
CA THR A 104 2.75 3.03 2.54
C THR A 104 2.90 3.25 4.06
N TYR A 105 2.10 4.16 4.62
CA TYR A 105 2.10 4.46 6.05
C TYR A 105 0.76 4.05 6.66
N LEU A 106 0.80 3.12 7.60
CA LEU A 106 -0.38 2.55 8.22
C LEU A 106 -0.68 3.17 9.58
N ASN A 107 -1.94 3.18 9.95
CA ASN A 107 -2.41 3.57 11.28
C ASN A 107 -2.02 5.00 11.68
N ILE A 108 -2.19 5.94 10.77
CA ILE A 108 -1.90 7.38 10.96
C ILE A 108 -3.18 8.07 11.42
N HIS A 109 -3.09 8.97 12.40
CA HIS A 109 -4.21 9.79 12.85
C HIS A 109 -3.76 11.21 13.19
N GLY A 110 -4.71 12.15 13.17
CA GLY A 110 -4.47 13.57 13.40
C GLY A 110 -3.99 14.30 12.13
N ARG A 111 -4.49 15.54 11.95
CA ARG A 111 -4.23 16.34 10.73
C ARG A 111 -2.74 16.54 10.44
N GLU A 112 -1.95 16.89 11.46
CA GLU A 112 -0.51 17.15 11.32
C GLU A 112 0.23 15.90 10.86
N ASN A 113 -0.09 14.74 11.42
CA ASN A 113 0.51 13.48 11.04
C ASN A 113 0.13 13.08 9.61
N VAL A 114 -1.14 13.29 9.21
CA VAL A 114 -1.59 13.03 7.83
C VAL A 114 -0.84 13.91 6.84
N LEU A 115 -0.72 15.22 7.10
CA LEU A 115 0.05 16.15 6.26
C LEU A 115 1.50 15.71 6.13
N LYS A 116 2.14 15.34 7.25
CA LYS A 116 3.51 14.84 7.25
C LYS A 116 3.65 13.56 6.42
N LYS A 117 2.71 12.62 6.54
CA LYS A 117 2.77 11.36 5.79
C LYS A 117 2.45 11.53 4.31
N VAL A 118 1.62 12.49 3.93
CA VAL A 118 1.46 12.90 2.53
C VAL A 118 2.80 13.40 1.95
N GLN A 119 3.52 14.21 2.70
CA GLN A 119 4.82 14.73 2.29
C GLN A 119 5.89 13.62 2.21
N GLU A 120 5.89 12.69 3.16
CA GLU A 120 6.74 11.51 3.12
C GLU A 120 6.38 10.58 1.93
N CYS A 121 5.08 10.43 1.59
CA CYS A 121 4.65 9.78 0.35
C CYS A 121 5.24 10.46 -0.88
N TYR A 122 5.21 11.79 -0.96
CA TYR A 122 5.82 12.51 -2.08
C TYR A 122 7.33 12.25 -2.17
N ALA A 123 8.00 12.15 -1.03
CA ALA A 123 9.42 11.82 -0.97
C ALA A 123 9.72 10.38 -1.39
N SER A 124 8.77 9.43 -1.24
CA SER A 124 8.98 8.03 -1.61
C SER A 124 9.18 7.80 -3.11
N LEU A 125 8.81 8.79 -3.94
CA LEU A 125 9.14 8.77 -5.36
C LEU A 125 10.66 8.75 -5.61
N PHE A 126 11.46 9.15 -4.62
CA PHE A 126 12.92 9.21 -4.67
C PHE A 126 13.58 8.17 -3.75
N THR A 127 12.97 6.98 -3.59
CA THR A 127 13.70 5.82 -3.09
C THR A 127 14.81 5.44 -4.05
N ASP A 128 15.86 4.79 -3.57
CA ASP A 128 16.99 4.36 -4.41
C ASP A 128 16.50 3.51 -5.58
N ARG A 129 15.63 2.56 -5.29
CA ARG A 129 15.05 1.62 -6.23
C ARG A 129 14.19 2.34 -7.29
N ALA A 130 13.24 3.19 -6.87
CA ALA A 130 12.40 3.94 -7.79
C ALA A 130 13.20 4.93 -8.66
N THR A 131 14.24 5.56 -8.10
CA THR A 131 15.12 6.48 -8.82
C THR A 131 15.98 5.74 -9.83
N TYR A 132 16.62 4.64 -9.42
CA TYR A 132 17.42 3.78 -10.30
C TYR A 132 16.60 3.28 -11.48
N TYR A 133 15.41 2.74 -11.21
CA TYR A 133 14.53 2.22 -12.24
C TYR A 133 14.17 3.29 -13.29
N ARG A 134 13.79 4.51 -12.87
CA ARG A 134 13.47 5.60 -13.79
C ARG A 134 14.68 5.99 -14.65
N ILE A 135 15.87 6.05 -14.06
CA ILE A 135 17.09 6.37 -14.80
C ILE A 135 17.37 5.28 -15.85
N LYS A 136 17.28 4.01 -15.50
CA LYS A 136 17.50 2.87 -16.42
C LYS A 136 16.51 2.84 -17.57
N GLN A 137 15.27 3.23 -17.32
CA GLN A 137 14.22 3.31 -18.34
C GLN A 137 14.25 4.63 -19.13
N ASN A 138 15.22 5.51 -18.88
CA ASN A 138 15.25 6.87 -19.45
C ASN A 138 13.94 7.63 -19.26
N PHE A 139 13.27 7.41 -18.12
CA PHE A 139 11.98 8.02 -17.82
C PHE A 139 12.19 9.41 -17.20
N PRO A 140 11.71 10.51 -17.83
CA PRO A 140 11.91 11.86 -17.31
C PRO A 140 11.26 12.03 -15.93
N GLN A 141 12.02 12.56 -14.95
CA GLN A 141 11.54 12.73 -13.57
C GLN A 141 10.28 13.63 -13.52
N GLU A 142 10.22 14.66 -14.32
CA GLU A 142 9.11 15.61 -14.43
C GLU A 142 7.78 15.00 -14.93
N LYS A 143 7.85 13.85 -15.64
CA LYS A 143 6.65 13.16 -16.14
C LYS A 143 5.98 12.31 -15.06
N VAL A 144 6.68 11.98 -13.98
CA VAL A 144 6.10 11.23 -12.88
C VAL A 144 5.55 12.20 -11.86
N ALA A 145 4.31 12.00 -11.49
CA ALA A 145 3.68 12.68 -10.38
C ALA A 145 3.05 11.63 -9.46
N LEU A 146 2.84 12.01 -8.21
CA LEU A 146 2.34 11.10 -7.20
C LEU A 146 1.04 11.65 -6.61
N SER A 147 0.09 10.78 -6.41
CA SER A 147 -1.08 10.97 -5.58
C SER A 147 -0.83 10.28 -4.24
N ALA A 148 -1.27 10.87 -3.14
CA ALA A 148 -1.35 10.17 -1.87
C ALA A 148 -2.83 9.85 -1.60
N ALA A 149 -3.14 8.56 -1.49
CA ALA A 149 -4.46 8.07 -1.13
C ALA A 149 -4.56 7.93 0.40
N ILE A 150 -5.47 8.69 1.01
CA ILE A 150 -5.74 8.66 2.44
C ILE A 150 -7.02 7.87 2.65
N GLN A 151 -6.90 6.64 3.16
CA GLN A 151 -7.97 5.67 3.25
C GLN A 151 -8.18 5.23 4.70
N MET A 152 -9.44 5.07 5.14
CA MET A 152 -9.73 4.54 6.47
C MET A 152 -9.03 3.20 6.69
N MET A 153 -8.50 2.99 7.90
CA MET A 153 -7.92 1.70 8.28
C MET A 153 -9.01 0.66 8.51
N ALA A 154 -8.83 -0.51 7.89
CA ALA A 154 -9.48 -1.73 8.35
C ALA A 154 -8.66 -2.30 9.51
N PHE A 155 -9.29 -2.48 10.67
CA PHE A 155 -8.60 -2.99 11.87
C PHE A 155 -8.55 -4.52 11.80
N SER A 156 -7.67 -5.02 10.95
CA SER A 156 -7.57 -6.43 10.60
C SER A 156 -7.17 -7.29 11.79
N LYS A 157 -7.90 -8.39 12.00
CA LYS A 157 -7.46 -9.54 12.78
C LYS A 157 -6.77 -10.58 11.90
N ALA A 158 -7.16 -10.63 10.62
CA ALA A 158 -6.51 -11.40 9.57
C ALA A 158 -6.58 -10.61 8.25
N ALA A 159 -5.60 -10.78 7.40
CA ALA A 159 -5.55 -10.13 6.11
C ALA A 159 -4.70 -10.95 5.13
N GLY A 160 -4.78 -10.59 3.85
CA GLY A 160 -3.99 -11.26 2.84
C GLY A 160 -4.28 -10.79 1.44
N VAL A 161 -3.92 -11.63 0.49
CA VAL A 161 -4.15 -11.41 -0.94
C VAL A 161 -4.99 -12.53 -1.52
N MET A 162 -5.67 -12.26 -2.61
CA MET A 162 -6.37 -13.29 -3.39
C MET A 162 -6.24 -13.01 -4.88
N PHE A 163 -6.20 -14.10 -5.64
CA PHE A 163 -6.05 -14.06 -7.09
C PHE A 163 -7.21 -14.82 -7.73
N THR A 164 -7.75 -14.28 -8.80
CA THR A 164 -8.78 -14.98 -9.60
C THR A 164 -8.22 -16.03 -10.54
N VAL A 165 -6.96 -16.39 -10.39
CA VAL A 165 -6.26 -17.48 -11.06
C VAL A 165 -5.34 -18.15 -10.06
N ASN A 166 -5.12 -19.45 -10.17
CA ASN A 166 -4.06 -20.08 -9.39
C ASN A 166 -2.71 -19.69 -10.01
N VAL A 167 -2.02 -18.72 -9.40
CA VAL A 167 -0.76 -18.16 -9.92
C VAL A 167 0.38 -19.18 -9.98
N ALA A 168 0.32 -20.26 -9.21
CA ALA A 168 1.33 -21.31 -9.22
C ALA A 168 1.20 -22.27 -10.42
N THR A 169 -0.04 -22.48 -10.92
CA THR A 169 -0.33 -23.45 -11.98
C THR A 169 -0.88 -22.83 -13.26
N GLY A 170 -1.33 -21.56 -13.20
CA GLY A 170 -2.02 -20.89 -14.31
C GLY A 170 -3.49 -21.35 -14.49
N ASP A 171 -4.06 -22.11 -13.54
CA ASP A 171 -5.44 -22.62 -13.63
C ASP A 171 -6.44 -21.48 -13.33
N ASP A 172 -7.10 -21.00 -14.35
CA ASP A 172 -8.08 -19.92 -14.31
C ASP A 172 -9.46 -20.33 -13.79
N THR A 173 -9.68 -21.63 -13.57
CA THR A 173 -10.91 -22.15 -12.93
C THR A 173 -10.86 -22.07 -11.41
N LYS A 174 -9.79 -21.52 -10.85
CA LYS A 174 -9.55 -21.46 -9.40
C LYS A 174 -9.40 -20.02 -8.92
N VAL A 175 -9.79 -19.80 -7.67
CA VAL A 175 -9.40 -18.66 -6.85
C VAL A 175 -8.35 -19.12 -5.86
N MET A 176 -7.22 -18.43 -5.78
CA MET A 176 -6.19 -18.67 -4.76
C MET A 176 -6.27 -17.56 -3.72
N ILE A 177 -6.25 -17.93 -2.44
CA ILE A 177 -6.36 -17.01 -1.30
C ILE A 177 -5.19 -17.28 -0.36
N GLU A 178 -4.46 -16.26 -0.01
CA GLU A 178 -3.42 -16.28 1.01
C GLU A 178 -3.85 -15.47 2.22
N ALA A 179 -3.55 -15.96 3.42
CA ALA A 179 -4.04 -15.39 4.68
C ALA A 179 -3.01 -15.47 5.81
N SER A 180 -2.90 -14.42 6.61
CA SER A 180 -2.15 -14.43 7.86
C SER A 180 -2.86 -13.59 8.93
N TRP A 181 -2.39 -13.69 10.18
CA TRP A 181 -2.88 -12.86 11.27
C TRP A 181 -2.39 -11.42 11.14
N GLY A 182 -3.18 -10.49 11.68
CA GLY A 182 -2.85 -9.07 11.74
C GLY A 182 -3.06 -8.32 10.43
N LEU A 183 -2.22 -7.31 10.19
CA LEU A 183 -2.25 -6.45 8.99
C LEU A 183 -1.61 -7.15 7.79
N GLY A 184 -2.13 -6.90 6.59
CA GLY A 184 -1.73 -7.57 5.35
C GLY A 184 -0.31 -7.29 4.86
N GLU A 185 0.36 -6.26 5.39
CA GLU A 185 1.71 -5.87 4.97
C GLU A 185 2.72 -7.03 5.05
N TYR A 186 2.62 -7.91 6.06
CA TYR A 186 3.53 -9.05 6.21
C TYR A 186 3.28 -10.17 5.20
N VAL A 187 2.07 -10.27 4.64
CA VAL A 187 1.78 -11.17 3.53
C VAL A 187 2.35 -10.60 2.24
N VAL A 188 2.07 -9.34 1.96
CA VAL A 188 2.52 -8.65 0.74
C VAL A 188 4.05 -8.55 0.68
N SER A 189 4.71 -8.25 1.79
CA SER A 189 6.18 -8.18 1.87
C SER A 189 6.89 -9.54 1.89
N GLY A 190 6.14 -10.65 2.05
CA GLY A 190 6.72 -11.98 2.21
C GLY A 190 7.44 -12.20 3.55
N THR A 191 7.16 -11.37 4.56
CA THR A 191 7.77 -11.48 5.89
C THR A 191 7.29 -12.75 6.63
N VAL A 192 6.05 -13.17 6.36
CA VAL A 192 5.47 -14.40 6.89
C VAL A 192 5.11 -15.35 5.75
N THR A 193 5.09 -16.67 6.04
CA THR A 193 4.51 -17.65 5.12
C THR A 193 3.01 -17.75 5.42
N PRO A 194 2.13 -17.32 4.51
CA PRO A 194 0.70 -17.32 4.75
C PRO A 194 0.09 -18.71 4.64
N ASP A 195 -1.12 -18.88 5.19
CA ASP A 195 -1.99 -19.99 4.82
C ASP A 195 -2.35 -19.86 3.34
N ASN A 196 -2.54 -20.99 2.66
CA ASN A 196 -2.93 -21.02 1.26
C ASN A 196 -4.21 -21.84 1.05
N TYR A 197 -5.19 -21.25 0.41
CA TYR A 197 -6.48 -21.86 0.10
C TYR A 197 -6.76 -21.76 -1.39
N VAL A 198 -7.27 -22.84 -1.98
CA VAL A 198 -7.70 -22.84 -3.38
C VAL A 198 -9.17 -23.25 -3.44
N VAL A 199 -9.97 -22.43 -4.10
CA VAL A 199 -11.41 -22.65 -4.30
C VAL A 199 -11.71 -22.85 -5.78
N ASP A 200 -12.47 -23.87 -6.11
CA ASP A 200 -12.96 -24.09 -7.48
C ASP A 200 -14.12 -23.14 -7.79
N LYS A 201 -13.96 -22.30 -8.82
CA LYS A 201 -14.93 -21.26 -9.20
C LYS A 201 -16.30 -21.81 -9.63
N ASN A 202 -16.35 -23.04 -10.16
CA ASN A 202 -17.59 -23.61 -10.68
C ASN A 202 -18.42 -24.23 -9.56
N THR A 203 -17.77 -24.96 -8.67
CA THR A 203 -18.44 -25.70 -7.60
C THR A 203 -18.49 -24.94 -6.28
N MET A 204 -17.70 -23.84 -6.15
CA MET A 204 -17.52 -23.09 -4.92
C MET A 204 -17.09 -24.00 -3.74
N LYS A 205 -16.22 -24.96 -4.02
CA LYS A 205 -15.65 -25.84 -3.00
C LYS A 205 -14.18 -25.57 -2.80
N ILE A 206 -13.73 -25.63 -1.55
CA ILE A 206 -12.30 -25.59 -1.20
C ILE A 206 -11.69 -26.92 -1.69
N VAL A 207 -10.75 -26.82 -2.63
CA VAL A 207 -10.07 -28.00 -3.23
C VAL A 207 -8.64 -28.17 -2.68
N HIS A 208 -8.08 -27.13 -2.07
CA HIS A 208 -6.81 -27.19 -1.35
C HIS A 208 -6.86 -26.29 -0.13
N LYS A 209 -6.28 -26.74 0.97
CA LYS A 209 -6.16 -26.00 2.22
C LYS A 209 -4.84 -26.35 2.89
N MET A 210 -3.93 -25.40 2.92
CA MET A 210 -2.64 -25.52 3.59
C MET A 210 -2.57 -24.47 4.70
N VAL A 211 -2.48 -24.93 5.94
CA VAL A 211 -2.29 -24.07 7.12
C VAL A 211 -0.83 -24.08 7.49
N THR A 212 -0.25 -22.89 7.64
CA THR A 212 1.16 -22.69 7.95
C THR A 212 1.36 -22.27 9.40
N LYS A 213 2.60 -22.33 9.87
CA LYS A 213 2.98 -21.74 11.14
C LYS A 213 3.19 -20.24 10.98
N LYS A 214 2.39 -19.43 11.69
CA LYS A 214 2.40 -17.96 11.67
C LYS A 214 2.88 -17.40 13.01
N PRO A 215 4.23 -17.34 13.26
CA PRO A 215 4.76 -17.03 14.58
C PRO A 215 4.67 -15.55 14.97
N ILE A 216 4.57 -14.65 13.99
CA ILE A 216 4.53 -13.20 14.15
C ILE A 216 3.38 -12.59 13.35
N GLU A 217 2.93 -11.46 13.79
CA GLU A 217 1.93 -10.62 13.11
C GLU A 217 2.27 -9.15 13.26
N LEU A 218 1.84 -8.34 12.30
CA LEU A 218 1.90 -6.89 12.40
C LEU A 218 0.57 -6.37 12.92
N ILE A 219 0.59 -5.62 14.02
CA ILE A 219 -0.61 -5.03 14.60
C ILE A 219 -0.50 -3.51 14.67
N ARG A 220 -1.65 -2.85 14.78
CA ARG A 220 -1.72 -1.41 15.03
C ARG A 220 -1.48 -1.08 16.49
N LEU A 221 -0.87 0.08 16.75
CA LEU A 221 -0.81 0.67 18.08
C LEU A 221 -1.98 1.66 18.29
N PRO A 222 -2.59 1.73 19.49
CA PRO A 222 -3.61 2.74 19.79
C PRO A 222 -3.10 4.18 19.65
N SER A 223 -1.79 4.40 19.82
CA SER A 223 -1.13 5.71 19.69
C SER A 223 -0.75 6.07 18.26
N GLY A 224 -1.10 5.25 17.27
CA GLY A 224 -0.65 5.39 15.89
C GLY A 224 0.57 4.54 15.55
N GLY A 225 0.75 4.26 14.26
CA GLY A 225 1.76 3.35 13.76
C GLY A 225 1.48 1.88 14.03
N THR A 226 2.41 1.02 13.67
CA THR A 226 2.31 -0.44 13.74
C THR A 226 3.49 -1.03 14.52
N ILE A 227 3.32 -2.24 15.04
CA ILE A 227 4.37 -2.98 15.73
C ILE A 227 4.25 -4.46 15.40
N GLU A 228 5.40 -5.13 15.26
CA GLU A 228 5.46 -6.59 15.24
C GLU A 228 5.22 -7.17 16.63
N GLN A 229 4.39 -8.20 16.71
CA GLN A 229 4.26 -9.00 17.91
C GLN A 229 4.21 -10.50 17.59
N LYS A 230 4.43 -11.32 18.62
CA LYS A 230 4.25 -12.76 18.52
C LYS A 230 2.75 -13.09 18.51
N VAL A 231 2.35 -13.98 17.60
CA VAL A 231 1.00 -14.58 17.61
C VAL A 231 0.82 -15.42 18.87
N ALA A 232 -0.38 -15.40 19.43
CA ALA A 232 -0.72 -16.22 20.60
C ALA A 232 -0.43 -17.70 20.35
N PRO A 233 0.18 -18.43 21.31
CA PRO A 233 0.65 -19.80 21.08
C PRO A 233 -0.42 -20.79 20.58
N ASP A 234 -1.66 -20.59 20.98
CA ASP A 234 -2.83 -21.35 20.55
C ASP A 234 -3.30 -21.03 19.13
N GLN A 235 -2.92 -19.86 18.58
CA GLN A 235 -3.29 -19.41 17.24
C GLN A 235 -2.19 -19.62 16.18
N VAL A 236 -0.95 -19.86 16.59
CA VAL A 236 0.21 -19.94 15.67
C VAL A 236 0.00 -20.94 14.53
N ASN A 237 -0.66 -22.07 14.79
CA ASN A 237 -0.90 -23.13 13.83
C ASN A 237 -2.38 -23.24 13.40
N GLU A 238 -3.24 -22.32 13.85
CA GLU A 238 -4.64 -22.30 13.48
C GLU A 238 -4.85 -21.57 12.13
N PRO A 239 -5.85 -21.96 11.34
CA PRO A 239 -6.19 -21.29 10.11
C PRO A 239 -6.64 -19.85 10.39
N ALA A 240 -6.12 -18.89 9.63
CA ALA A 240 -6.47 -17.48 9.76
C ALA A 240 -7.91 -17.18 9.27
N LEU A 241 -8.50 -18.10 8.49
CA LEU A 241 -9.87 -18.00 7.97
C LEU A 241 -10.66 -19.28 8.25
N THR A 242 -11.95 -19.12 8.51
CA THR A 242 -12.93 -20.22 8.49
C THR A 242 -13.27 -20.61 7.04
N ASP A 243 -13.77 -21.81 6.84
CA ASP A 243 -14.20 -22.29 5.51
C ASP A 243 -15.30 -21.39 4.92
N ALA A 244 -16.20 -20.85 5.74
CA ALA A 244 -17.24 -19.91 5.31
C ALA A 244 -16.64 -18.61 4.76
N GLN A 245 -15.65 -18.04 5.46
CA GLN A 245 -14.95 -16.81 5.04
C GLN A 245 -14.13 -17.03 3.75
N ILE A 246 -13.51 -18.20 3.60
CA ILE A 246 -12.80 -18.57 2.36
C ILE A 246 -13.76 -18.59 1.17
N ILE A 247 -14.94 -19.19 1.33
CA ILE A 247 -15.95 -19.25 0.27
C ILE A 247 -16.53 -17.86 -0.02
N GLU A 248 -16.75 -17.03 1.00
CA GLU A 248 -17.24 -15.66 0.82
C GLU A 248 -16.22 -14.82 0.02
N LEU A 249 -14.94 -14.87 0.35
CA LEU A 249 -13.86 -14.20 -0.40
C LEU A 249 -13.81 -14.69 -1.86
N ALA A 250 -13.91 -16.00 -2.08
CA ALA A 250 -13.96 -16.54 -3.44
C ALA A 250 -15.19 -16.05 -4.23
N GLY A 251 -16.31 -15.80 -3.55
CA GLY A 251 -17.50 -15.16 -4.13
C GLY A 251 -17.20 -13.74 -4.61
N TYR A 252 -16.59 -12.89 -3.76
CA TYR A 252 -16.17 -11.55 -4.16
C TYR A 252 -15.15 -11.57 -5.30
N ALA A 253 -14.18 -12.47 -5.27
CA ALA A 253 -13.21 -12.62 -6.35
C ALA A 253 -13.88 -12.84 -7.72
N LYS A 254 -14.87 -13.72 -7.78
CA LYS A 254 -15.64 -13.97 -9.02
C LYS A 254 -16.44 -12.75 -9.48
N GLU A 255 -17.07 -12.03 -8.56
CA GLU A 255 -17.84 -10.82 -8.90
C GLU A 255 -16.92 -9.73 -9.46
N ILE A 256 -15.74 -9.54 -8.84
CA ILE A 256 -14.75 -8.56 -9.25
C ILE A 256 -14.16 -8.93 -10.62
N GLU A 257 -13.75 -10.18 -10.82
CA GLU A 257 -13.28 -10.67 -12.12
C GLU A 257 -14.33 -10.46 -13.23
N LYS A 258 -15.59 -10.77 -12.94
CA LYS A 258 -16.69 -10.54 -13.88
C LYS A 258 -16.89 -9.05 -14.20
N HIS A 259 -16.72 -8.18 -13.22
CA HIS A 259 -16.86 -6.73 -13.39
C HIS A 259 -15.77 -6.15 -14.29
N TYR A 260 -14.52 -6.55 -14.07
CA TYR A 260 -13.38 -6.03 -14.84
C TYR A 260 -13.12 -6.80 -16.14
N GLY A 261 -13.60 -8.04 -16.26
CA GLY A 261 -13.43 -8.88 -17.45
C GLY A 261 -12.00 -9.41 -17.66
N CYS A 262 -11.18 -9.40 -16.62
CA CYS A 262 -9.80 -9.91 -16.62
C CYS A 262 -9.47 -10.53 -15.27
N TYR A 263 -8.37 -11.28 -15.21
CA TYR A 263 -7.87 -11.83 -13.95
C TYR A 263 -7.42 -10.71 -13.02
N MET A 264 -7.72 -10.88 -11.73
CA MET A 264 -7.51 -9.85 -10.71
C MET A 264 -6.61 -10.35 -9.60
N ASP A 265 -5.77 -9.44 -9.12
CA ASP A 265 -5.04 -9.48 -7.87
C ASP A 265 -5.72 -8.52 -6.89
N MET A 266 -6.02 -8.98 -5.68
CA MET A 266 -6.80 -8.23 -4.71
C MET A 266 -6.22 -8.40 -3.31
N GLU A 267 -6.12 -7.29 -2.58
CA GLU A 267 -5.88 -7.31 -1.15
C GLU A 267 -7.22 -7.36 -0.40
N TRP A 268 -7.26 -8.08 0.69
CA TRP A 268 -8.44 -8.18 1.56
C TRP A 268 -8.07 -8.10 3.04
N SER A 269 -9.02 -7.75 3.87
CA SER A 269 -8.87 -7.82 5.32
C SER A 269 -10.17 -8.25 6.01
N LEU A 270 -10.03 -8.97 7.13
CA LEU A 270 -11.10 -9.37 8.02
C LEU A 270 -10.95 -8.60 9.34
N ASP A 271 -11.93 -7.78 9.70
CA ASP A 271 -11.87 -6.98 10.91
C ASP A 271 -12.27 -7.78 12.18
N GLN A 272 -12.18 -7.12 13.34
CA GLN A 272 -12.52 -7.71 14.64
C GLN A 272 -14.00 -8.12 14.77
N ASN A 273 -14.88 -7.63 13.89
CA ASN A 273 -16.30 -7.95 13.84
C ASN A 273 -16.65 -8.97 12.76
N ASP A 274 -15.68 -9.67 12.23
CA ASP A 274 -15.81 -10.61 11.12
C ASP A 274 -16.32 -10.00 9.81
N LYS A 275 -16.16 -8.69 9.63
CA LYS A 275 -16.48 -8.02 8.39
C LYS A 275 -15.30 -8.07 7.43
N LEU A 276 -15.55 -8.49 6.18
CA LEU A 276 -14.60 -8.44 5.07
C LEU A 276 -14.57 -7.04 4.43
N TRP A 277 -13.37 -6.64 4.05
CA TRP A 277 -13.06 -5.36 3.41
C TRP A 277 -12.22 -5.58 2.16
#